data_06b759ba2b0bbe3f738b888734d68f44
#
_entry.id   06b759ba2b0bbe3f738b888734d68f44
#
_cell.length_a   1.000
_cell.length_b   1.000
_cell.length_c   1.000
_cell.angle_alpha   90.00
_cell.angle_beta   90.00
_cell.angle_gamma   90.00
#
_symmetry.space_group_name_H-M   'P 1'
#
loop_
_entity.id
_entity.type
_entity.pdbx_description
1 polymer ?
#
loop_
_entity_poly.entity_id
_entity_poly.type
_entity_poly.pdbx_seq_one_letter_code
_entity_poly.pdbx_strand_id
1 'polypeptide(L)'
;MNKQTLPLIIEADQLEQHLHDANIVIIDLCKDETYAQSHIPGAVHLQYPKIIHVEKPVMGLMPSMASLSATLSELGITPDTHVIAYDDEGGGKACRLLWTLDVIGHSSYSLLNGGLHAWANEGHTLSNESVTPKAVPYGDCKIIQGTVDKDYILSNLNNNECTLLDSRSIEEFTGNKRFAERGGHIPGAINLDWMLTMDKQSNLRLLSDEALNKQLQSLGVSKDKEIILYCQTHHRSSHTYIMLKHLGFTKLKGYPGAWSEWGNLADTPIAI
;
A
#
# COMPACT_ATOMS: atom_id res chain seq x y z
N MET A 1 -10.53 8.36 -28.21
CA MET A 1 -9.12 8.54 -27.85
C MET A 1 -8.72 7.31 -27.05
N ASN A 2 -7.69 6.57 -27.47
CA ASN A 2 -7.18 5.46 -26.67
C ASN A 2 -6.65 6.04 -25.36
N LYS A 3 -7.28 5.69 -24.22
CA LYS A 3 -6.75 6.00 -22.89
C LYS A 3 -5.40 5.27 -22.80
N GLN A 4 -4.29 6.00 -22.81
CA GLN A 4 -2.98 5.42 -22.56
C GLN A 4 -2.98 4.92 -21.11
N THR A 5 -2.90 3.63 -20.92
CA THR A 5 -2.89 3.03 -19.58
C THR A 5 -1.47 3.15 -19.03
N LEU A 6 -1.28 3.96 -17.99
CA LEU A 6 0.01 4.05 -17.31
C LEU A 6 0.32 2.72 -16.56
N PRO A 7 1.59 2.35 -16.40
CA PRO A 7 1.97 1.14 -15.67
C PRO A 7 1.62 1.27 -14.17
N LEU A 8 1.44 0.13 -13.48
CA LEU A 8 1.19 0.13 -12.04
C LEU A 8 2.37 0.71 -11.24
N ILE A 9 3.59 0.47 -11.69
CA ILE A 9 4.82 1.08 -11.16
C ILE A 9 5.32 2.04 -12.22
N ILE A 10 5.38 3.34 -11.89
CA ILE A 10 5.81 4.41 -12.80
C ILE A 10 7.12 5.02 -12.32
N GLU A 11 8.04 5.30 -13.25
CA GLU A 11 9.31 5.97 -12.96
C GLU A 11 9.17 7.49 -13.04
N ALA A 12 10.12 8.24 -12.42
CA ALA A 12 10.09 9.70 -12.35
C ALA A 12 10.07 10.35 -13.74
N ASP A 13 10.93 9.91 -14.67
CA ASP A 13 10.97 10.41 -16.05
C ASP A 13 9.63 10.22 -16.81
N GLN A 14 8.93 9.11 -16.51
CA GLN A 14 7.63 8.85 -17.09
C GLN A 14 6.56 9.77 -16.49
N LEU A 15 6.55 9.92 -15.15
CA LEU A 15 5.61 10.82 -14.48
C LEU A 15 5.76 12.27 -14.94
N GLU A 16 7.01 12.75 -15.14
CA GLU A 16 7.27 14.12 -15.59
C GLU A 16 6.55 14.47 -16.91
N GLN A 17 6.41 13.50 -17.81
CA GLN A 17 5.71 13.67 -19.08
C GLN A 17 4.20 13.83 -18.91
N HIS A 18 3.66 13.52 -17.75
CA HIS A 18 2.23 13.46 -17.43
C HIS A 18 1.76 14.48 -16.37
N LEU A 19 2.65 15.38 -15.90
CA LEU A 19 2.33 16.35 -14.83
C LEU A 19 1.13 17.25 -15.15
N HIS A 20 0.84 17.46 -16.43
CA HIS A 20 -0.23 18.37 -16.89
C HIS A 20 -1.44 17.63 -17.46
N ASP A 21 -1.50 16.32 -17.34
CA ASP A 21 -2.61 15.53 -17.88
C ASP A 21 -3.86 15.73 -17.02
N ALA A 22 -4.92 16.27 -17.63
CA ALA A 22 -6.16 16.62 -16.95
C ALA A 22 -6.88 15.44 -16.26
N ASN A 23 -6.54 14.20 -16.63
CA ASN A 23 -7.15 12.98 -16.10
C ASN A 23 -6.28 12.31 -15.02
N ILE A 24 -5.18 12.94 -14.63
CA ILE A 24 -4.25 12.44 -13.60
C ILE A 24 -4.35 13.31 -12.36
N VAL A 25 -4.39 12.67 -11.20
CA VAL A 25 -4.22 13.33 -9.90
C VAL A 25 -3.02 12.69 -9.21
N ILE A 26 -2.03 13.51 -8.90
CA ILE A 26 -0.84 13.09 -8.15
C ILE A 26 -1.11 13.32 -6.67
N ILE A 27 -0.98 12.27 -5.86
CA ILE A 27 -1.24 12.31 -4.41
C ILE A 27 0.08 12.15 -3.65
N ASP A 28 0.38 13.17 -2.87
CA ASP A 28 1.51 13.18 -1.93
C ASP A 28 1.06 12.69 -0.56
N LEU A 29 1.68 11.62 -0.05
CA LEU A 29 1.49 11.10 1.31
C LEU A 29 2.73 11.28 2.20
N CYS A 30 3.63 12.18 1.86
CA CYS A 30 4.72 12.57 2.73
C CYS A 30 4.20 13.19 4.03
N LYS A 31 5.10 13.49 4.96
CA LYS A 31 4.74 14.27 6.15
C LYS A 31 4.35 15.69 5.76
N ASP A 32 3.50 16.32 6.58
CA ASP A 32 3.03 17.70 6.34
C ASP A 32 4.21 18.67 6.13
N GLU A 33 5.28 18.53 6.94
CA GLU A 33 6.47 19.36 6.84
C GLU A 33 7.26 19.10 5.56
N THR A 34 7.35 17.84 5.12
CA THR A 34 8.02 17.48 3.86
C THR A 34 7.27 18.08 2.68
N TYR A 35 5.94 17.91 2.62
CA TYR A 35 5.12 18.50 1.57
C TYR A 35 5.23 20.02 1.52
N ALA A 36 5.15 20.69 2.68
CA ALA A 36 5.26 22.14 2.76
C ALA A 36 6.63 22.67 2.31
N GLN A 37 7.69 21.90 2.52
CA GLN A 37 9.04 22.23 2.11
C GLN A 37 9.26 22.01 0.61
N SER A 38 8.89 20.82 0.12
CA SER A 38 9.05 20.47 -1.29
C SER A 38 8.23 19.22 -1.67
N HIS A 39 7.58 19.26 -2.81
CA HIS A 39 6.79 18.19 -3.38
C HIS A 39 6.82 18.20 -4.91
N ILE A 40 6.27 17.19 -5.56
CA ILE A 40 6.13 17.12 -7.02
C ILE A 40 5.14 18.20 -7.47
N PRO A 41 5.45 19.01 -8.52
CA PRO A 41 4.56 20.06 -8.99
C PRO A 41 3.16 19.55 -9.28
N GLY A 42 2.14 20.25 -8.76
CA GLY A 42 0.73 19.87 -8.93
C GLY A 42 0.24 18.73 -8.03
N ALA A 43 1.09 18.15 -7.18
CA ALA A 43 0.68 17.11 -6.25
C ALA A 43 -0.25 17.66 -5.16
N VAL A 44 -1.32 16.92 -4.88
CA VAL A 44 -2.28 17.17 -3.82
C VAL A 44 -1.87 16.41 -2.57
N HIS A 45 -1.74 17.11 -1.44
CA HIS A 45 -1.36 16.46 -0.18
C HIS A 45 -2.53 15.70 0.45
N LEU A 46 -2.27 14.46 0.84
CA LEU A 46 -3.20 13.61 1.57
C LEU A 46 -2.59 13.17 2.90
N GLN A 47 -3.11 13.66 3.99
CA GLN A 47 -2.73 13.19 5.31
C GLN A 47 -3.11 11.72 5.51
N TYR A 48 -2.13 10.87 5.83
CA TYR A 48 -2.30 9.43 5.98
C TYR A 48 -3.47 9.02 6.92
N PRO A 49 -3.76 9.71 8.05
CA PRO A 49 -4.92 9.39 8.89
C PRO A 49 -6.28 9.43 8.18
N LYS A 50 -6.42 10.12 7.05
CA LYS A 50 -7.69 10.16 6.29
C LYS A 50 -8.02 8.84 5.57
N ILE A 51 -7.04 7.94 5.40
CA ILE A 51 -7.24 6.65 4.73
C ILE A 51 -7.11 5.45 5.68
N ILE A 52 -7.07 5.70 6.98
CA ILE A 52 -7.11 4.66 8.01
C ILE A 52 -8.19 4.98 9.05
N HIS A 53 -8.65 3.93 9.74
CA HIS A 53 -9.46 4.04 10.93
C HIS A 53 -8.77 3.35 12.10
N VAL A 54 -8.84 3.98 13.28
CA VAL A 54 -8.22 3.49 14.50
C VAL A 54 -9.30 3.18 15.52
N GLU A 55 -9.38 1.91 15.90
CA GLU A 55 -10.24 1.42 16.98
C GLU A 55 -9.35 0.60 17.93
N LYS A 56 -8.75 1.29 18.90
CA LYS A 56 -7.71 0.71 19.77
C LYS A 56 -8.14 -0.62 20.39
N PRO A 57 -7.27 -1.64 20.39
CA PRO A 57 -5.85 -1.63 19.96
C PRO A 57 -5.61 -1.77 18.44
N VAL A 58 -6.67 -1.90 17.63
CA VAL A 58 -6.58 -2.08 16.19
C VAL A 58 -6.31 -0.73 15.50
N MET A 59 -5.18 -0.64 14.80
CA MET A 59 -4.64 0.65 14.35
C MET A 59 -4.69 0.86 12.83
N GLY A 60 -5.09 -0.16 12.06
CA GLY A 60 -4.94 -0.16 10.61
C GLY A 60 -6.23 -0.42 9.81
N LEU A 61 -7.40 -0.29 10.42
CA LEU A 61 -8.67 -0.53 9.73
C LEU A 61 -8.90 0.44 8.57
N MET A 62 -9.77 0.06 7.65
CA MET A 62 -10.24 0.99 6.62
C MET A 62 -11.20 2.03 7.23
N PRO A 63 -11.21 3.27 6.73
CA PRO A 63 -12.26 4.22 7.09
C PRO A 63 -13.63 3.73 6.63
N SER A 64 -14.71 4.32 7.16
CA SER A 64 -16.04 4.04 6.63
C SER A 64 -16.10 4.40 5.13
N MET A 65 -16.91 3.68 4.37
CA MET A 65 -17.06 3.93 2.93
C MET A 65 -17.54 5.35 2.63
N ALA A 66 -18.39 5.91 3.50
CA ALA A 66 -18.82 7.31 3.40
C ALA A 66 -17.66 8.29 3.60
N SER A 67 -16.83 8.07 4.63
CA SER A 67 -15.64 8.90 4.88
C SER A 67 -14.62 8.79 3.75
N LEU A 68 -14.42 7.58 3.21
CA LEU A 68 -13.52 7.37 2.07
C LEU A 68 -14.03 8.11 0.83
N SER A 69 -15.33 7.99 0.50
CA SER A 69 -15.95 8.71 -0.62
C SER A 69 -15.76 10.23 -0.48
N ALA A 70 -15.98 10.76 0.72
CA ALA A 70 -15.78 12.20 1.00
C ALA A 70 -14.30 12.61 0.78
N THR A 71 -13.36 11.82 1.30
CA THR A 71 -11.92 12.07 1.12
C THR A 71 -11.52 12.07 -0.36
N LEU A 72 -11.95 11.07 -1.13
CA LEU A 72 -11.65 11.01 -2.57
C LEU A 72 -12.28 12.18 -3.33
N SER A 73 -13.51 12.58 -2.94
CA SER A 73 -14.18 13.75 -3.51
C SER A 73 -13.43 15.06 -3.24
N GLU A 74 -12.96 15.27 -2.00
CA GLU A 74 -12.15 16.42 -1.60
C GLU A 74 -10.84 16.52 -2.39
N LEU A 75 -10.23 15.38 -2.72
CA LEU A 75 -9.00 15.29 -3.51
C LEU A 75 -9.22 15.53 -5.02
N GLY A 76 -10.45 15.73 -5.47
CA GLY A 76 -10.77 15.90 -6.88
C GLY A 76 -10.71 14.59 -7.69
N ILE A 77 -10.76 13.43 -7.03
CA ILE A 77 -10.72 12.12 -7.66
C ILE A 77 -12.13 11.70 -8.08
N THR A 78 -12.27 11.22 -9.31
CA THR A 78 -13.49 10.56 -9.83
C THR A 78 -13.18 9.09 -10.12
N PRO A 79 -14.17 8.22 -10.34
CA PRO A 79 -13.92 6.83 -10.72
C PRO A 79 -13.07 6.65 -12.00
N ASP A 80 -13.02 7.67 -12.85
CA ASP A 80 -12.25 7.67 -14.12
C ASP A 80 -10.86 8.31 -13.99
N THR A 81 -10.53 8.92 -12.86
CA THR A 81 -9.22 9.57 -12.61
C THR A 81 -8.12 8.52 -12.53
N HIS A 82 -6.96 8.78 -13.12
CA HIS A 82 -5.76 8.00 -12.85
C HIS A 82 -5.03 8.60 -11.63
N VAL A 83 -4.92 7.84 -10.56
CA VAL A 83 -4.26 8.28 -9.31
C VAL A 83 -2.81 7.83 -9.31
N ILE A 84 -1.87 8.78 -9.21
CA ILE A 84 -0.46 8.45 -8.99
C ILE A 84 -0.12 8.83 -7.55
N ALA A 85 0.31 7.86 -6.75
CA ALA A 85 0.63 8.09 -5.35
C ALA A 85 2.12 7.93 -5.08
N TYR A 86 2.64 8.76 -4.17
CA TYR A 86 4.00 8.67 -3.65
C TYR A 86 4.10 9.08 -2.19
N ASP A 87 5.22 8.74 -1.56
CA ASP A 87 5.59 9.18 -0.22
C ASP A 87 7.11 9.38 -0.08
N ASP A 88 7.57 9.61 1.15
CA ASP A 88 8.98 9.84 1.52
C ASP A 88 9.60 8.67 2.31
N GLU A 89 8.99 7.48 2.28
CA GLU A 89 9.42 6.35 3.11
C GLU A 89 9.53 5.00 2.37
N GLY A 90 9.55 5.02 1.04
CA GLY A 90 9.65 3.81 0.21
C GLY A 90 8.31 3.23 -0.25
N GLY A 91 7.24 4.03 -0.26
CA GLY A 91 5.97 3.65 -0.86
C GLY A 91 4.95 3.01 0.08
N GLY A 92 5.22 2.92 1.38
CA GLY A 92 4.32 2.27 2.33
C GLY A 92 2.96 2.97 2.45
N LYS A 93 2.95 4.29 2.62
CA LYS A 93 1.71 5.10 2.69
C LYS A 93 1.03 5.20 1.33
N ALA A 94 1.82 5.41 0.28
CA ALA A 94 1.32 5.44 -1.09
C ALA A 94 0.60 4.14 -1.45
N CYS A 95 1.25 3.00 -1.22
CA CYS A 95 0.65 1.68 -1.45
C CYS A 95 -0.59 1.42 -0.58
N ARG A 96 -0.67 1.99 0.62
CA ARG A 96 -1.89 1.89 1.43
C ARG A 96 -3.07 2.59 0.77
N LEU A 97 -2.86 3.76 0.17
CA LEU A 97 -3.89 4.42 -0.64
C LEU A 97 -4.25 3.56 -1.86
N LEU A 98 -3.26 3.07 -2.61
CA LEU A 98 -3.49 2.28 -3.82
C LEU A 98 -4.23 0.97 -3.53
N TRP A 99 -3.87 0.27 -2.43
CA TRP A 99 -4.62 -0.89 -1.97
C TRP A 99 -6.07 -0.52 -1.60
N THR A 100 -6.29 0.59 -0.92
CA THR A 100 -7.65 1.08 -0.58
C THR A 100 -8.47 1.34 -1.84
N LEU A 101 -7.87 1.95 -2.87
CA LEU A 101 -8.48 2.15 -4.19
C LEU A 101 -8.83 0.81 -4.85
N ASP A 102 -7.91 -0.16 -4.83
CA ASP A 102 -8.16 -1.50 -5.38
C ASP A 102 -9.33 -2.21 -4.68
N VAL A 103 -9.42 -2.10 -3.36
CA VAL A 103 -10.50 -2.70 -2.56
C VAL A 103 -11.87 -2.18 -2.96
N ILE A 104 -11.98 -0.90 -3.33
CA ILE A 104 -13.25 -0.30 -3.78
C ILE A 104 -13.47 -0.40 -5.29
N GLY A 105 -12.58 -1.08 -6.02
CA GLY A 105 -12.70 -1.31 -7.47
C GLY A 105 -12.28 -0.13 -8.34
N HIS A 106 -11.57 0.87 -7.80
CA HIS A 106 -10.92 1.89 -8.60
C HIS A 106 -9.71 1.29 -9.31
N SER A 107 -9.72 1.26 -10.64
CA SER A 107 -8.79 0.45 -11.43
C SER A 107 -7.60 1.21 -12.02
N SER A 108 -7.61 2.55 -11.95
CA SER A 108 -6.62 3.42 -12.62
C SER A 108 -5.70 4.08 -11.61
N TYR A 109 -4.59 3.42 -11.27
CA TYR A 109 -3.63 3.98 -10.32
C TYR A 109 -2.20 3.49 -10.58
N SER A 110 -1.22 4.26 -10.11
CA SER A 110 0.22 3.94 -10.17
C SER A 110 0.92 4.33 -8.88
N LEU A 111 1.96 3.57 -8.54
CA LEU A 111 2.96 3.94 -7.53
C LEU A 111 4.13 4.61 -8.23
N LEU A 112 4.57 5.79 -7.77
CA LEU A 112 5.85 6.36 -8.16
C LEU A 112 6.97 5.58 -7.49
N ASN A 113 7.77 4.88 -8.28
CA ASN A 113 8.86 4.04 -7.81
C ASN A 113 9.98 4.88 -7.17
N GLY A 114 10.30 4.62 -5.90
CA GLY A 114 11.26 5.42 -5.13
C GLY A 114 10.71 6.75 -4.60
N GLY A 115 9.45 7.09 -4.90
CA GLY A 115 8.72 8.23 -4.34
C GLY A 115 9.43 9.57 -4.50
N LEU A 116 9.30 10.44 -3.48
CA LEU A 116 9.92 11.77 -3.50
C LEU A 116 11.43 11.70 -3.59
N HIS A 117 12.06 10.66 -3.02
CA HIS A 117 13.53 10.53 -3.06
C HIS A 117 14.05 10.30 -4.49
N ALA A 118 13.40 9.44 -5.28
CA ALA A 118 13.77 9.24 -6.68
C ALA A 118 13.58 10.53 -7.47
N TRP A 119 12.41 11.16 -7.36
CA TRP A 119 12.11 12.42 -8.03
C TRP A 119 13.15 13.50 -7.76
N ALA A 120 13.46 13.78 -6.49
CA ALA A 120 14.38 14.84 -6.11
C ALA A 120 15.84 14.54 -6.48
N ASN A 121 16.31 13.29 -6.23
CA ASN A 121 17.70 12.92 -6.44
C ASN A 121 18.07 12.78 -7.93
N GLU A 122 17.08 12.59 -8.80
CA GLU A 122 17.26 12.52 -10.25
C GLU A 122 17.17 13.90 -10.91
N GLY A 123 16.93 14.95 -10.13
CA GLY A 123 17.00 16.33 -10.59
C GLY A 123 15.72 16.86 -11.21
N HIS A 124 14.58 16.19 -10.99
CA HIS A 124 13.27 16.69 -11.42
C HIS A 124 12.84 17.91 -10.62
N THR A 125 12.03 18.77 -11.23
CA THR A 125 11.56 20.01 -10.62
C THR A 125 10.72 19.74 -9.37
N LEU A 126 11.01 20.47 -8.29
CA LEU A 126 10.22 20.48 -7.06
C LEU A 126 9.43 21.78 -6.95
N SER A 127 8.32 21.74 -6.22
CA SER A 127 7.48 22.89 -5.87
C SER A 127 7.24 22.93 -4.36
N ASN A 128 6.93 24.12 -3.85
CA ASN A 128 6.40 24.34 -2.51
C ASN A 128 5.06 25.11 -2.56
N GLU A 129 4.47 25.22 -3.75
CA GLU A 129 3.19 25.86 -3.96
C GLU A 129 2.05 24.90 -3.55
N SER A 130 1.30 25.24 -2.51
CA SER A 130 0.20 24.40 -2.05
C SER A 130 -0.89 24.27 -3.12
N VAL A 131 -1.34 23.05 -3.37
CA VAL A 131 -2.39 22.74 -4.33
C VAL A 131 -3.71 22.53 -3.59
N THR A 132 -4.72 23.33 -3.94
CA THR A 132 -6.09 23.12 -3.46
C THR A 132 -6.90 22.47 -4.59
N PRO A 133 -7.21 21.17 -4.49
CA PRO A 133 -7.97 20.49 -5.54
C PRO A 133 -9.42 21.01 -5.56
N LYS A 134 -10.02 21.00 -6.75
CA LYS A 134 -11.45 21.24 -6.89
C LYS A 134 -12.18 19.95 -6.52
N ALA A 135 -12.96 20.00 -5.44
CA ALA A 135 -13.76 18.86 -5.03
C ALA A 135 -14.78 18.46 -6.13
N VAL A 136 -14.88 17.14 -6.34
CA VAL A 136 -15.81 16.53 -7.30
C VAL A 136 -16.47 15.31 -6.65
N PRO A 137 -17.72 14.95 -6.95
CA PRO A 137 -18.32 13.75 -6.39
C PRO A 137 -17.59 12.48 -6.86
N TYR A 138 -17.07 11.67 -5.93
CA TYR A 138 -16.55 10.34 -6.26
C TYR A 138 -17.69 9.33 -6.47
N GLY A 139 -18.76 9.45 -5.72
CA GLY A 139 -19.87 8.50 -5.66
C GLY A 139 -19.71 7.50 -4.49
N ASP A 140 -20.62 6.52 -4.44
CA ASP A 140 -20.66 5.55 -3.34
C ASP A 140 -19.49 4.56 -3.44
N CYS A 141 -18.70 4.46 -2.37
CA CYS A 141 -17.69 3.43 -2.22
C CYS A 141 -18.31 2.14 -1.69
N LYS A 142 -17.82 1.00 -2.19
CA LYS A 142 -18.17 -0.34 -1.70
C LYS A 142 -16.93 -1.22 -1.72
N ILE A 143 -16.81 -2.12 -0.75
CA ILE A 143 -15.78 -3.17 -0.79
C ILE A 143 -16.15 -4.15 -1.90
N ILE A 144 -15.28 -4.29 -2.89
CA ILE A 144 -15.46 -5.20 -4.03
C ILE A 144 -14.59 -6.44 -3.88
N GLN A 145 -13.33 -6.27 -3.43
CA GLN A 145 -12.33 -7.35 -3.37
C GLN A 145 -11.15 -6.96 -2.47
N GLY A 146 -10.11 -7.78 -2.45
CA GLY A 146 -8.76 -7.39 -1.98
C GLY A 146 -8.60 -7.25 -0.47
N THR A 147 -9.62 -7.56 0.34
CA THR A 147 -9.55 -7.49 1.81
C THR A 147 -10.18 -8.71 2.48
N VAL A 148 -9.67 -9.04 3.67
CA VAL A 148 -10.21 -10.08 4.56
C VAL A 148 -10.13 -9.61 6.01
N ASP A 149 -10.92 -10.25 6.87
CA ASP A 149 -10.91 -10.05 8.32
C ASP A 149 -10.24 -11.23 9.05
N LYS A 150 -10.20 -11.13 10.36
CA LYS A 150 -9.67 -12.14 11.28
C LYS A 150 -10.37 -13.49 11.12
N ASP A 151 -11.70 -13.50 10.98
CA ASP A 151 -12.49 -14.73 10.94
C ASP A 151 -12.25 -15.51 9.64
N TYR A 152 -12.04 -14.80 8.55
CA TYR A 152 -11.59 -15.40 7.30
C TYR A 152 -10.24 -16.11 7.46
N ILE A 153 -9.27 -15.46 8.12
CA ILE A 153 -7.94 -16.06 8.35
C ILE A 153 -8.06 -17.28 9.26
N LEU A 154 -8.80 -17.18 10.38
CA LEU A 154 -9.03 -18.33 11.27
C LEU A 154 -9.60 -19.53 10.55
N SER A 155 -10.54 -19.30 9.63
CA SER A 155 -11.18 -20.37 8.84
C SER A 155 -10.23 -20.99 7.79
N ASN A 156 -9.12 -20.31 7.45
CA ASN A 156 -8.19 -20.72 6.41
C ASN A 156 -6.77 -21.05 6.90
N LEU A 157 -6.52 -21.11 8.22
CA LEU A 157 -5.18 -21.39 8.78
C LEU A 157 -4.55 -22.70 8.29
N ASN A 158 -5.38 -23.73 8.00
CA ASN A 158 -4.91 -25.03 7.52
C ASN A 158 -5.23 -25.25 6.03
N ASN A 159 -5.60 -24.20 5.31
CA ASN A 159 -5.93 -24.31 3.89
C ASN A 159 -4.66 -24.18 3.04
N ASN A 160 -4.24 -25.28 2.42
CA ASN A 160 -3.07 -25.32 1.56
C ASN A 160 -3.16 -24.47 0.29
N GLU A 161 -4.37 -23.99 -0.07
CA GLU A 161 -4.59 -23.06 -1.18
C GLU A 161 -4.38 -21.59 -0.78
N CYS A 162 -4.14 -21.32 0.51
CA CYS A 162 -3.84 -19.99 1.04
C CYS A 162 -2.40 -19.91 1.55
N THR A 163 -1.75 -18.80 1.32
CA THR A 163 -0.43 -18.46 1.88
C THR A 163 -0.56 -17.16 2.67
N LEU A 164 -0.21 -17.18 3.94
CA LEU A 164 -0.08 -15.99 4.77
C LEU A 164 1.32 -15.39 4.60
N LEU A 165 1.40 -14.10 4.30
CA LEU A 165 2.66 -13.40 4.10
C LEU A 165 2.77 -12.23 5.09
N ASP A 166 3.73 -12.33 6.01
CA ASP A 166 4.03 -11.30 7.01
C ASP A 166 5.13 -10.36 6.52
N SER A 167 4.79 -9.10 6.31
CA SER A 167 5.71 -8.08 5.79
C SER A 167 6.46 -7.32 6.89
N ARG A 168 6.45 -7.82 8.14
CA ARG A 168 7.19 -7.24 9.27
C ARG A 168 8.66 -7.68 9.24
N SER A 169 9.47 -7.03 10.09
CA SER A 169 10.85 -7.46 10.28
C SER A 169 10.92 -8.87 10.89
N ILE A 170 12.05 -9.54 10.71
CA ILE A 170 12.27 -10.88 11.27
C ILE A 170 12.19 -10.87 12.80
N GLU A 171 12.61 -9.80 13.46
CA GLU A 171 12.52 -9.67 14.93
C GLU A 171 11.07 -9.57 15.40
N GLU A 172 10.20 -8.91 14.65
CA GLU A 172 8.76 -8.86 14.94
C GLU A 172 8.12 -10.23 14.70
N PHE A 173 8.49 -10.90 13.59
CA PHE A 173 7.98 -12.21 13.19
C PHE A 173 8.32 -13.29 14.23
N THR A 174 9.56 -13.32 14.74
CA THR A 174 10.03 -14.27 15.75
C THR A 174 9.66 -13.88 17.20
N GLY A 175 8.93 -12.76 17.39
CA GLY A 175 8.50 -12.29 18.70
C GLY A 175 9.58 -11.60 19.55
N ASN A 176 10.80 -11.44 19.02
CA ASN A 176 11.90 -10.74 19.70
C ASN A 176 11.64 -9.22 19.84
N LYS A 177 10.80 -8.66 18.96
CA LYS A 177 10.32 -7.28 19.01
C LYS A 177 8.80 -7.28 19.01
N ARG A 178 8.17 -6.55 19.93
CA ARG A 178 6.71 -6.55 20.11
C ARG A 178 6.12 -5.16 20.00
N PHE A 179 4.99 -5.06 19.27
CA PHE A 179 4.13 -3.88 19.18
C PHE A 179 2.65 -4.22 19.46
N ALA A 180 2.41 -5.38 20.12
CA ALA A 180 1.13 -5.84 20.62
C ALA A 180 1.37 -6.57 21.94
N GLU A 181 0.31 -6.99 22.63
CA GLU A 181 0.39 -7.74 23.91
C GLU A 181 1.20 -9.04 23.74
N ARG A 182 1.10 -9.68 22.55
CA ARG A 182 1.80 -10.93 22.25
C ARG A 182 2.76 -10.74 21.08
N GLY A 183 3.91 -11.40 21.14
CA GLY A 183 4.91 -11.49 20.07
C GLY A 183 4.71 -12.73 19.22
N GLY A 184 5.39 -12.81 18.07
CA GLY A 184 5.32 -13.93 17.13
C GLY A 184 4.54 -13.57 15.87
N HIS A 185 3.96 -14.60 15.21
CA HIS A 185 3.27 -14.46 13.93
C HIS A 185 2.03 -15.36 13.83
N ILE A 186 1.21 -15.18 12.81
CA ILE A 186 0.07 -16.06 12.51
C ILE A 186 0.62 -17.44 12.09
N PRO A 187 0.15 -18.56 12.68
CA PRO A 187 0.67 -19.89 12.36
C PRO A 187 0.64 -20.18 10.86
N GLY A 188 1.76 -20.70 10.34
CA GLY A 188 1.93 -21.00 8.92
C GLY A 188 2.28 -19.80 8.03
N ALA A 189 2.42 -18.61 8.60
CA ALA A 189 2.85 -17.44 7.83
C ALA A 189 4.32 -17.54 7.40
N ILE A 190 4.60 -17.03 6.21
CA ILE A 190 5.94 -16.85 5.67
C ILE A 190 6.36 -15.39 5.93
N ASN A 191 7.59 -15.16 6.37
CA ASN A 191 8.11 -13.81 6.54
C ASN A 191 8.76 -13.30 5.24
N LEU A 192 8.33 -12.13 4.82
CA LEU A 192 8.99 -11.32 3.79
C LEU A 192 9.03 -9.87 4.28
N ASP A 193 10.11 -9.48 4.96
CA ASP A 193 10.29 -8.09 5.36
C ASP A 193 10.22 -7.18 4.11
N TRP A 194 9.27 -6.24 4.11
CA TRP A 194 9.05 -5.32 3.00
C TRP A 194 10.31 -4.54 2.58
N MET A 195 11.22 -4.26 3.54
CA MET A 195 12.49 -3.59 3.27
C MET A 195 13.44 -4.40 2.39
N LEU A 196 13.27 -5.73 2.32
CA LEU A 196 14.06 -6.61 1.47
C LEU A 196 13.59 -6.62 0.01
N THR A 197 12.49 -5.95 -0.30
CA THR A 197 11.95 -5.83 -1.65
C THR A 197 12.37 -4.54 -2.35
N MET A 198 13.15 -3.70 -1.65
CA MET A 198 13.59 -2.38 -2.13
C MET A 198 15.11 -2.27 -2.17
N ASP A 199 15.62 -1.51 -3.13
CA ASP A 199 17.02 -1.13 -3.23
C ASP A 199 17.30 0.18 -2.47
N LYS A 200 17.95 0.07 -1.32
CA LYS A 200 18.32 1.20 -0.47
C LYS A 200 19.34 2.14 -1.14
N GLN A 201 20.10 1.64 -2.12
CA GLN A 201 21.10 2.43 -2.84
C GLN A 201 20.49 3.14 -4.07
N SER A 202 19.28 2.73 -4.47
CA SER A 202 18.54 3.28 -5.60
C SER A 202 17.24 3.96 -5.15
N ASN A 203 17.32 4.91 -4.23
CA ASN A 203 16.19 5.72 -3.77
C ASN A 203 15.00 4.92 -3.22
N LEU A 204 15.23 3.75 -2.60
CA LEU A 204 14.17 2.84 -2.12
C LEU A 204 13.23 2.35 -3.24
N ARG A 205 13.70 2.29 -4.48
CA ARG A 205 12.96 1.67 -5.56
C ARG A 205 12.77 0.18 -5.32
N LEU A 206 11.71 -0.38 -5.87
CA LEU A 206 11.56 -1.82 -5.94
C LEU A 206 12.79 -2.45 -6.61
N LEU A 207 13.21 -3.60 -6.12
CA LEU A 207 14.17 -4.44 -6.81
C LEU A 207 13.64 -4.83 -8.20
N SER A 208 14.53 -5.31 -9.08
CA SER A 208 14.10 -5.80 -10.40
C SER A 208 13.08 -6.95 -10.25
N ASP A 209 12.19 -7.07 -11.22
CA ASP A 209 11.19 -8.15 -11.27
C ASP A 209 11.84 -9.53 -11.17
N GLU A 210 13.03 -9.71 -11.76
CA GLU A 210 13.79 -10.96 -11.68
C GLU A 210 14.22 -11.25 -10.24
N ALA A 211 14.78 -10.26 -9.54
CA ALA A 211 15.21 -10.40 -8.15
C ALA A 211 14.03 -10.69 -7.22
N LEU A 212 12.93 -9.97 -7.39
CA LEU A 212 11.70 -10.17 -6.62
C LEU A 212 11.09 -11.56 -6.86
N ASN A 213 10.99 -12.00 -8.11
CA ASN A 213 10.48 -13.33 -8.43
C ASN A 213 11.38 -14.44 -7.86
N LYS A 214 12.70 -14.29 -7.91
CA LYS A 214 13.65 -15.24 -7.31
C LYS A 214 13.48 -15.32 -5.79
N GLN A 215 13.29 -14.17 -5.12
CA GLN A 215 13.04 -14.10 -3.68
C GLN A 215 11.74 -14.81 -3.31
N LEU A 216 10.63 -14.51 -4.02
CA LEU A 216 9.33 -15.15 -3.80
C LEU A 216 9.40 -16.67 -4.03
N GLN A 217 10.09 -17.10 -5.08
CA GLN A 217 10.28 -18.52 -5.37
C GLN A 217 11.06 -19.23 -4.24
N SER A 218 12.10 -18.60 -3.71
CA SER A 218 12.89 -19.17 -2.60
C SER A 218 12.07 -19.35 -1.32
N LEU A 219 11.02 -18.51 -1.13
CA LEU A 219 10.09 -18.57 -0.02
C LEU A 219 8.88 -19.51 -0.30
N GLY A 220 8.80 -20.10 -1.50
CA GLY A 220 7.67 -20.96 -1.88
C GLY A 220 6.36 -20.21 -2.13
N VAL A 221 6.41 -18.89 -2.36
CA VAL A 221 5.24 -18.07 -2.67
C VAL A 221 4.87 -18.25 -4.15
N SER A 222 3.65 -18.73 -4.42
CA SER A 222 3.17 -19.09 -5.76
C SER A 222 1.95 -18.30 -6.17
N LYS A 223 1.84 -17.98 -7.47
CA LYS A 223 0.68 -17.28 -8.07
C LYS A 223 -0.60 -18.12 -8.09
N ASP A 224 -0.49 -19.44 -7.94
CA ASP A 224 -1.62 -20.34 -7.97
C ASP A 224 -2.49 -20.25 -6.71
N LYS A 225 -1.88 -19.86 -5.59
CA LYS A 225 -2.51 -19.74 -4.29
C LYS A 225 -3.06 -18.33 -4.03
N GLU A 226 -4.04 -18.25 -3.13
CA GLU A 226 -4.43 -16.97 -2.54
C GLU A 226 -3.36 -16.49 -1.55
N ILE A 227 -2.94 -15.25 -1.68
CA ILE A 227 -1.94 -14.64 -0.78
C ILE A 227 -2.65 -13.66 0.14
N ILE A 228 -2.60 -13.92 1.44
CA ILE A 228 -3.13 -13.03 2.48
C ILE A 228 -1.97 -12.29 3.11
N LEU A 229 -1.98 -10.95 3.01
CA LEU A 229 -0.89 -10.10 3.43
C LEU A 229 -1.23 -9.34 4.70
N TYR A 230 -0.31 -9.33 5.66
CA TYR A 230 -0.42 -8.52 6.87
C TYR A 230 0.95 -7.99 7.31
N CYS A 231 0.92 -6.99 8.19
CA CYS A 231 2.08 -6.52 8.94
C CYS A 231 1.63 -6.09 10.35
N GLN A 232 2.06 -4.95 10.87
CA GLN A 232 1.56 -4.42 12.16
C GLN A 232 0.19 -3.74 12.01
N THR A 233 -0.03 -2.93 10.92
CA THR A 233 -1.22 -2.10 10.69
C THR A 233 -1.63 -2.05 9.21
N HIS A 234 -1.27 -3.04 8.44
CA HIS A 234 -1.49 -3.13 7.00
C HIS A 234 -0.93 -1.93 6.19
N HIS A 235 0.18 -1.36 6.65
CA HIS A 235 0.93 -0.31 5.98
C HIS A 235 2.03 -0.93 5.09
N ARG A 236 3.00 -1.63 5.68
CA ARG A 236 4.09 -2.32 4.97
C ARG A 236 3.58 -3.43 4.06
N SER A 237 2.57 -4.16 4.49
CA SER A 237 1.94 -5.22 3.68
C SER A 237 1.12 -4.69 2.50
N SER A 238 0.69 -3.44 2.52
CA SER A 238 0.10 -2.80 1.33
C SER A 238 1.16 -2.57 0.24
N HIS A 239 2.40 -2.25 0.61
CA HIS A 239 3.50 -2.18 -0.34
C HIS A 239 3.77 -3.55 -0.97
N THR A 240 3.86 -4.61 -0.16
CA THR A 240 4.02 -5.99 -0.66
C THR A 240 2.83 -6.41 -1.54
N TYR A 241 1.61 -5.95 -1.23
CA TYR A 241 0.41 -6.19 -2.05
C TYR A 241 0.56 -5.58 -3.46
N ILE A 242 0.95 -4.31 -3.55
CA ILE A 242 1.13 -3.61 -4.83
C ILE A 242 2.29 -4.23 -5.62
N MET A 243 3.41 -4.57 -4.96
CA MET A 243 4.52 -5.28 -5.57
C MET A 243 4.08 -6.63 -6.17
N LEU A 244 3.36 -7.46 -5.42
CA LEU A 244 2.86 -8.74 -5.93
C LEU A 244 1.89 -8.57 -7.10
N LYS A 245 1.02 -7.55 -7.02
CA LYS A 245 0.09 -7.22 -8.12
C LYS A 245 0.87 -6.82 -9.39
N HIS A 246 1.93 -6.02 -9.25
CA HIS A 246 2.84 -5.68 -10.35
C HIS A 246 3.47 -6.93 -10.99
N LEU A 247 3.89 -7.89 -10.18
CA LEU A 247 4.45 -9.16 -10.65
C LEU A 247 3.40 -10.12 -11.22
N GLY A 248 2.13 -9.73 -11.30
CA GLY A 248 1.05 -10.50 -11.92
C GLY A 248 0.37 -11.51 -10.99
N PHE A 249 0.47 -11.37 -9.68
CA PHE A 249 -0.38 -12.10 -8.74
C PHE A 249 -1.80 -11.51 -8.77
N THR A 250 -2.82 -12.36 -8.89
CA THR A 250 -4.22 -11.94 -9.03
C THR A 250 -5.11 -12.31 -7.84
N LYS A 251 -4.67 -13.25 -7.00
CA LYS A 251 -5.42 -13.73 -5.82
C LYS A 251 -4.84 -13.11 -4.54
N LEU A 252 -4.95 -11.79 -4.41
CA LEU A 252 -4.36 -11.05 -3.30
C LEU A 252 -5.43 -10.55 -2.33
N LYS A 253 -5.15 -10.68 -1.02
CA LYS A 253 -5.99 -10.19 0.07
C LYS A 253 -5.13 -9.45 1.10
N GLY A 254 -5.55 -8.25 1.47
CA GLY A 254 -4.97 -7.53 2.60
C GLY A 254 -5.77 -7.77 3.88
N TYR A 255 -5.09 -7.89 5.00
CA TYR A 255 -5.71 -7.96 6.33
C TYR A 255 -5.46 -6.66 7.10
N PRO A 256 -6.41 -5.70 7.11
CA PRO A 256 -6.22 -4.38 7.72
C PRO A 256 -6.16 -4.40 9.24
N GLY A 257 -6.81 -5.35 9.94
CA GLY A 257 -6.67 -5.54 11.38
C GLY A 257 -5.25 -5.89 11.78
N ALA A 258 -4.58 -6.69 10.94
CA ALA A 258 -3.16 -7.00 11.00
C ALA A 258 -2.70 -7.54 12.37
N TRP A 259 -1.42 -7.41 12.70
CA TRP A 259 -0.92 -7.84 14.01
C TRP A 259 -1.45 -6.96 15.15
N SER A 260 -1.82 -5.70 14.89
CA SER A 260 -2.46 -4.82 15.87
C SER A 260 -3.83 -5.35 16.37
N GLU A 261 -4.51 -6.18 15.57
CA GLU A 261 -5.68 -6.93 16.00
C GLU A 261 -5.28 -8.30 16.54
N TRP A 262 -4.62 -9.12 15.71
CA TRP A 262 -4.30 -10.51 16.01
C TRP A 262 -3.47 -10.71 17.28
N GLY A 263 -2.41 -9.93 17.45
CA GLY A 263 -1.49 -9.99 18.58
C GLY A 263 -2.06 -9.44 19.90
N ASN A 264 -3.20 -8.77 19.88
CA ASN A 264 -3.89 -8.24 21.06
C ASN A 264 -5.12 -9.07 21.48
N LEU A 265 -5.54 -10.05 20.69
CA LEU A 265 -6.63 -10.96 21.02
C LEU A 265 -6.09 -12.22 21.72
N ALA A 266 -6.70 -12.60 22.84
CA ALA A 266 -6.25 -13.75 23.63
C ALA A 266 -6.55 -15.10 22.95
N ASP A 267 -7.55 -15.16 22.10
CA ASP A 267 -8.11 -16.36 21.45
C ASP A 267 -7.53 -16.66 20.07
N THR A 268 -6.68 -15.79 19.50
CA THR A 268 -6.02 -16.06 18.24
C THR A 268 -4.76 -16.91 18.42
N PRO A 269 -4.52 -17.94 17.58
CA PRO A 269 -3.31 -18.75 17.67
C PRO A 269 -2.07 -17.98 17.23
N ILE A 270 -0.92 -18.28 17.84
CA ILE A 270 0.37 -17.64 17.56
C ILE A 270 1.44 -18.71 17.44
N ALA A 271 2.36 -18.53 16.48
CA ALA A 271 3.63 -19.21 16.36
C ALA A 271 4.80 -18.24 16.66
N ILE A 272 5.96 -18.79 17.06
CA ILE A 272 7.20 -18.04 17.34
C ILE A 272 8.35 -18.62 16.50
#